data_1de0250452a23498e9e9fa7ebb7efdbd
#
_entry.id   1de0250452a23498e9e9fa7ebb7efdbd
#
_cell.length_a   1.000
_cell.length_b   1.000
_cell.length_c   1.000
_cell.angle_alpha   90.00
_cell.angle_beta   90.00
_cell.angle_gamma   90.00
#
_symmetry.space_group_name_H-M   'P 1'
#
loop_
_entity.id
_entity.type
_entity.pdbx_description
1 polymer ?
#
loop_
_entity_poly.entity_id
_entity_poly.type
_entity_poly.pdbx_seq_one_letter_code
_entity_poly.pdbx_strand_id
1 'polypeptide(L)'
;MKKMKLFFTTFISILVVMGFTGCNVDQKAQQTGTRRQPRNEIDLLEKIKERGSIIVSTDPNYAPQSYVNEDGEFAGFDIDVAREIGKRLGVTIDFVTPDWDLITAGSWSDRWDMSVGSVAMTEQRKQRLDFAEPAYYYTLAQFAATKNLGLKTINDISGQNVCVCTETVYEYWLTGEEERLGLPENSVFVDPPDNIKVMPMKTDNECVQSIQSGREEFAIFLSAHTIVDAAIDNGVAVEKVGNPVFAEHLAVAFDKKSSADNTSLRKKVSQIISQMHEDGTLSNLSRQHFDGRDYTKQQSGS
;
A
#
# COMPACT_ATOMS: atom_id res chain seq x y z
N MET A 1 -3.84 -12.38 59.75
CA MET A 1 -3.86 -13.64 60.54
C MET A 1 -5.00 -14.51 60.02
N LYS A 2 -4.70 -15.58 59.29
CA LYS A 2 -5.37 -16.87 59.31
C LYS A 2 -4.60 -17.82 58.39
N LYS A 3 -4.15 -18.89 59.04
CA LYS A 3 -3.25 -19.94 58.58
C LYS A 3 -3.91 -20.89 57.56
N MET A 4 -3.20 -21.18 56.44
CA MET A 4 -2.59 -22.47 56.15
C MET A 4 -3.40 -23.76 56.45
N LYS A 5 -3.63 -24.58 55.40
CA LYS A 5 -3.54 -26.05 55.56
C LYS A 5 -3.10 -26.68 54.21
N LEU A 6 -1.92 -27.28 54.33
CA LEU A 6 -1.26 -28.19 53.43
C LEU A 6 -1.91 -29.56 53.51
N PHE A 7 -2.24 -30.21 52.40
CA PHE A 7 -2.54 -31.65 52.42
C PHE A 7 -1.58 -32.38 51.49
N PHE A 8 -0.66 -33.09 52.11
CA PHE A 8 0.19 -34.13 51.55
C PHE A 8 -0.66 -35.40 51.39
N THR A 9 -0.67 -36.03 50.23
CA THR A 9 -1.13 -37.42 50.09
C THR A 9 -0.07 -38.17 49.29
N THR A 10 0.65 -38.96 50.01
CA THR A 10 1.64 -39.97 49.61
C THR A 10 0.89 -41.14 48.99
N PHE A 11 1.25 -41.62 47.80
CA PHE A 11 0.87 -42.97 47.33
C PHE A 11 2.09 -43.74 46.89
N ILE A 12 2.07 -44.93 47.42
CA ILE A 12 3.12 -45.95 47.53
C ILE A 12 3.35 -46.63 46.20
N SER A 13 4.65 -46.89 45.95
CA SER A 13 5.18 -47.72 44.87
C SER A 13 4.75 -49.19 44.97
N ILE A 14 4.39 -49.77 43.88
CA ILE A 14 4.46 -51.22 43.66
C ILE A 14 5.27 -51.48 42.41
N LEU A 15 6.46 -52.09 42.64
CA LEU A 15 7.38 -52.56 41.62
C LEU A 15 6.95 -53.99 41.23
N VAL A 16 6.58 -54.20 39.99
CA VAL A 16 6.44 -55.54 39.42
C VAL A 16 7.47 -55.68 38.29
N VAL A 17 8.52 -56.43 38.61
CA VAL A 17 9.50 -56.90 37.62
C VAL A 17 8.96 -58.18 37.01
N MET A 18 8.69 -58.15 35.70
CA MET A 18 8.65 -59.35 34.87
C MET A 18 9.52 -59.18 33.65
N GLY A 19 10.63 -59.89 33.65
CA GLY A 19 11.47 -60.02 32.49
C GLY A 19 10.80 -60.85 31.39
N PHE A 20 10.96 -60.40 30.16
CA PHE A 20 10.84 -61.25 28.98
C PHE A 20 11.96 -60.91 27.99
N THR A 21 12.57 -61.98 27.59
CA THR A 21 13.66 -62.15 26.64
C THR A 21 13.33 -61.59 25.24
N GLY A 22 14.39 -61.20 24.60
CA GLY A 22 14.52 -60.46 23.33
C GLY A 22 13.79 -61.01 22.11
N CYS A 23 13.51 -60.08 21.25
CA CYS A 23 13.55 -60.23 19.79
C CYS A 23 13.95 -58.88 19.19
N ASN A 24 15.12 -58.88 18.55
CA ASN A 24 15.53 -57.79 17.67
C ASN A 24 14.55 -57.73 16.49
N VAL A 25 13.78 -56.68 16.39
CA VAL A 25 13.05 -56.32 15.17
C VAL A 25 13.57 -54.98 14.76
N ASP A 26 14.29 -54.93 13.64
CA ASP A 26 14.67 -53.75 12.91
C ASP A 26 13.41 -52.89 12.63
N GLN A 27 13.13 -51.88 13.46
CA GLN A 27 12.17 -50.86 13.14
C GLN A 27 12.83 -49.86 12.20
N LYS A 28 12.75 -50.13 10.89
CA LYS A 28 12.79 -49.05 9.90
C LYS A 28 11.72 -48.05 10.29
N ALA A 29 12.14 -46.89 10.81
CA ALA A 29 11.30 -45.72 11.00
C ALA A 29 10.71 -45.35 9.63
N GLN A 30 9.47 -45.78 9.37
CA GLN A 30 8.64 -45.19 8.34
C GLN A 30 8.37 -43.76 8.78
N GLN A 31 9.15 -42.81 8.25
CA GLN A 31 8.76 -41.40 8.15
C GLN A 31 7.49 -41.36 7.28
N THR A 32 6.35 -41.43 7.93
CA THR A 32 5.08 -41.01 7.33
C THR A 32 5.15 -39.48 7.24
N GLY A 33 5.93 -38.99 6.27
CA GLY A 33 5.78 -37.63 5.77
C GLY A 33 4.34 -37.56 5.27
N THR A 34 3.50 -36.90 6.04
CA THR A 34 2.18 -36.48 5.60
C THR A 34 2.42 -35.56 4.41
N ARG A 35 2.47 -36.14 3.21
CA ARG A 35 2.43 -35.43 1.95
C ARG A 35 1.09 -34.70 1.97
N ARG A 36 1.10 -33.43 2.41
CA ARG A 36 -0.04 -32.51 2.18
C ARG A 36 -0.36 -32.66 0.70
N GLN A 37 -1.50 -33.23 0.39
CA GLN A 37 -2.01 -33.15 -0.97
C GLN A 37 -2.06 -31.70 -1.35
N PRO A 38 -1.61 -31.30 -2.56
CA PRO A 38 -1.78 -29.93 -3.00
C PRO A 38 -3.27 -29.63 -2.88
N ARG A 39 -3.63 -28.68 -2.01
CA ARG A 39 -4.94 -28.05 -2.06
C ARG A 39 -5.06 -27.61 -3.51
N ASN A 40 -6.08 -28.02 -4.23
CA ASN A 40 -6.43 -27.46 -5.53
C ASN A 40 -6.82 -26.00 -5.25
N GLU A 41 -5.82 -25.13 -5.05
CA GLU A 41 -6.04 -23.71 -4.93
C GLU A 41 -6.45 -23.24 -6.30
N ILE A 42 -7.61 -22.64 -6.40
CA ILE A 42 -8.14 -22.06 -7.64
C ILE A 42 -7.14 -20.97 -8.03
N ASP A 43 -6.59 -21.05 -9.23
CA ASP A 43 -5.70 -20.01 -9.79
C ASP A 43 -6.52 -18.75 -10.12
N LEU A 44 -6.15 -17.62 -9.53
CA LEU A 44 -6.89 -16.37 -9.71
C LEU A 44 -6.84 -15.88 -11.17
N LEU A 45 -5.72 -16.05 -11.86
CA LEU A 45 -5.60 -15.65 -13.27
C LEU A 45 -6.52 -16.46 -14.17
N GLU A 46 -6.62 -17.76 -13.95
CA GLU A 46 -7.55 -18.61 -14.72
C GLU A 46 -9.02 -18.22 -14.45
N LYS A 47 -9.37 -18.00 -13.17
CA LYS A 47 -10.71 -17.50 -12.79
C LYS A 47 -11.06 -16.18 -13.47
N ILE A 48 -10.11 -15.25 -13.58
CA ILE A 48 -10.27 -13.95 -14.26
C ILE A 48 -10.47 -14.16 -15.76
N LYS A 49 -9.68 -15.02 -16.41
CA LYS A 49 -9.81 -15.35 -17.83
C LYS A 49 -11.16 -16.01 -18.16
N GLU A 50 -11.60 -16.94 -17.33
CA GLU A 50 -12.92 -17.58 -17.48
C GLU A 50 -14.06 -16.59 -17.33
N ARG A 51 -13.94 -15.62 -16.40
CA ARG A 51 -14.91 -14.55 -16.20
C ARG A 51 -14.88 -13.50 -17.34
N GLY A 52 -13.73 -13.31 -17.98
CA GLY A 52 -13.50 -12.32 -19.04
C GLY A 52 -13.28 -10.90 -18.51
N SER A 53 -13.29 -10.69 -17.21
CA SER A 53 -13.05 -9.38 -16.58
C SER A 53 -12.21 -9.51 -15.31
N ILE A 54 -11.50 -8.43 -14.94
CA ILE A 54 -10.76 -8.29 -13.69
C ILE A 54 -11.33 -7.12 -12.87
N ILE A 55 -11.58 -7.36 -11.59
CA ILE A 55 -12.11 -6.34 -10.68
C ILE A 55 -10.93 -5.62 -10.03
N VAL A 56 -10.89 -4.29 -10.20
CA VAL A 56 -9.77 -3.45 -9.78
C VAL A 56 -10.24 -2.40 -8.79
N SER A 57 -9.65 -2.36 -7.60
CA SER A 57 -9.89 -1.26 -6.66
C SER A 57 -9.02 -0.06 -6.97
N THR A 58 -9.61 1.14 -6.84
CA THR A 58 -8.98 2.45 -7.04
C THR A 58 -9.65 3.50 -6.16
N ASP A 59 -9.08 4.72 -6.10
CA ASP A 59 -9.68 5.85 -5.39
C ASP A 59 -10.44 6.75 -6.38
N PRO A 60 -11.70 7.13 -6.12
CA PRO A 60 -12.46 8.02 -6.98
C PRO A 60 -12.13 9.51 -6.78
N ASN A 61 -11.30 9.88 -5.80
CA ASN A 61 -10.99 11.27 -5.40
C ASN A 61 -9.48 11.50 -5.18
N TYR A 62 -8.65 10.94 -6.04
CA TYR A 62 -7.18 11.09 -6.00
C TYR A 62 -6.64 11.59 -7.34
N ALA A 63 -7.22 12.69 -7.88
CA ALA A 63 -6.72 13.32 -9.10
C ALA A 63 -5.32 13.91 -8.88
N PRO A 64 -4.41 13.79 -9.88
CA PRO A 64 -4.61 13.30 -11.25
C PRO A 64 -4.41 11.78 -11.43
N GLN A 65 -4.16 11.02 -10.36
CA GLN A 65 -3.91 9.58 -10.45
C GLN A 65 -5.18 8.78 -10.75
N SER A 66 -6.24 9.01 -9.97
CA SER A 66 -7.53 8.36 -10.15
C SER A 66 -8.67 9.24 -9.67
N TYR A 67 -9.70 9.38 -10.48
CA TYR A 67 -10.87 10.21 -10.15
C TYR A 67 -12.04 9.83 -11.04
N VAL A 68 -13.23 10.31 -10.65
CA VAL A 68 -14.42 10.27 -11.50
C VAL A 68 -14.57 11.65 -12.16
N ASN A 69 -14.61 11.69 -13.50
CA ASN A 69 -14.75 12.91 -14.26
C ASN A 69 -16.20 13.44 -14.27
N GLU A 70 -16.44 14.57 -14.92
CA GLU A 70 -17.75 15.22 -15.01
C GLU A 70 -18.81 14.35 -15.72
N ASP A 71 -18.39 13.42 -16.59
CA ASP A 71 -19.26 12.47 -17.30
C ASP A 71 -19.58 11.24 -16.43
N GLY A 72 -19.04 11.14 -15.22
CA GLY A 72 -19.19 10.00 -14.32
C GLY A 72 -18.29 8.82 -14.66
N GLU A 73 -17.26 9.02 -15.48
CA GLU A 73 -16.32 7.98 -15.87
C GLU A 73 -15.03 8.03 -15.06
N PHE A 74 -14.45 6.85 -14.80
CA PHE A 74 -13.11 6.77 -14.20
C PHE A 74 -12.06 7.31 -15.16
N ALA A 75 -11.18 8.19 -14.65
CA ALA A 75 -10.08 8.81 -15.39
C ALA A 75 -8.82 8.93 -14.49
N GLY A 76 -7.67 9.16 -15.12
CA GLY A 76 -6.40 9.40 -14.43
C GLY A 76 -5.33 8.36 -14.75
N PHE A 77 -4.14 8.58 -14.22
CA PHE A 77 -2.96 7.76 -14.50
C PHE A 77 -3.14 6.29 -14.08
N ASP A 78 -3.58 6.04 -12.84
CA ASP A 78 -3.79 4.69 -12.31
C ASP A 78 -4.87 3.95 -13.11
N ILE A 79 -5.90 4.68 -13.55
CA ILE A 79 -7.00 4.14 -14.35
C ILE A 79 -6.49 3.65 -15.70
N ASP A 80 -5.67 4.46 -16.38
CA ASP A 80 -5.13 4.09 -17.69
C ASP A 80 -4.06 2.99 -17.57
N VAL A 81 -3.28 2.96 -16.48
CA VAL A 81 -2.39 1.82 -16.16
C VAL A 81 -3.22 0.53 -15.97
N ALA A 82 -4.31 0.57 -15.21
CA ALA A 82 -5.19 -0.59 -15.03
C ALA A 82 -5.80 -1.05 -16.36
N ARG A 83 -6.28 -0.13 -17.18
CA ARG A 83 -6.84 -0.43 -18.52
C ARG A 83 -5.81 -1.09 -19.44
N GLU A 84 -4.56 -0.59 -19.46
CA GLU A 84 -3.50 -1.19 -20.27
C GLU A 84 -3.09 -2.58 -19.74
N ILE A 85 -3.09 -2.79 -18.41
CA ILE A 85 -2.91 -4.13 -17.83
C ILE A 85 -4.02 -5.07 -18.32
N GLY A 86 -5.29 -4.68 -18.23
CA GLY A 86 -6.43 -5.48 -18.70
C GLY A 86 -6.34 -5.81 -20.17
N LYS A 87 -6.01 -4.84 -21.01
CA LYS A 87 -5.80 -5.01 -22.46
C LYS A 87 -4.69 -6.05 -22.74
N ARG A 88 -3.56 -6.01 -22.04
CA ARG A 88 -2.45 -6.98 -22.19
C ARG A 88 -2.78 -8.36 -21.59
N LEU A 89 -3.68 -8.43 -20.61
CA LEU A 89 -4.23 -9.68 -20.10
C LEU A 89 -5.31 -10.29 -21.02
N GLY A 90 -5.92 -9.48 -21.89
CA GLY A 90 -7.04 -9.87 -22.75
C GLY A 90 -8.38 -9.93 -22.02
N VAL A 91 -8.59 -9.07 -21.01
CA VAL A 91 -9.80 -8.99 -20.18
C VAL A 91 -10.29 -7.54 -20.05
N THR A 92 -11.57 -7.36 -19.73
CA THR A 92 -12.13 -6.06 -19.37
C THR A 92 -11.82 -5.67 -17.93
N ILE A 93 -11.94 -4.38 -17.60
CA ILE A 93 -11.74 -3.87 -16.23
C ILE A 93 -13.09 -3.48 -15.64
N ASP A 94 -13.35 -3.98 -14.43
CA ASP A 94 -14.46 -3.55 -13.59
C ASP A 94 -13.88 -2.78 -12.38
N PHE A 95 -14.09 -1.46 -12.30
CA PHE A 95 -13.58 -0.66 -11.19
C PHE A 95 -14.52 -0.69 -9.99
N VAL A 96 -13.90 -0.75 -8.78
CA VAL A 96 -14.57 -0.60 -7.47
C VAL A 96 -13.81 0.41 -6.62
N THR A 97 -14.51 1.09 -5.71
CA THR A 97 -13.96 2.20 -4.91
C THR A 97 -14.16 1.95 -3.41
N PRO A 98 -13.50 0.94 -2.83
CA PRO A 98 -13.50 0.75 -1.38
C PRO A 98 -12.75 1.88 -0.68
N ASP A 99 -13.06 2.11 0.60
CA ASP A 99 -12.27 3.04 1.42
C ASP A 99 -10.80 2.59 1.50
N TRP A 100 -9.88 3.56 1.59
CA TRP A 100 -8.44 3.34 1.55
C TRP A 100 -7.92 2.38 2.62
N ASP A 101 -8.45 2.48 3.85
CA ASP A 101 -8.12 1.60 4.96
C ASP A 101 -8.43 0.12 4.66
N LEU A 102 -9.51 -0.16 3.91
CA LEU A 102 -9.85 -1.51 3.48
C LEU A 102 -8.86 -2.07 2.45
N ILE A 103 -8.32 -1.20 1.58
CA ILE A 103 -7.30 -1.60 0.59
C ILE A 103 -6.02 -1.99 1.34
N THR A 104 -5.52 -1.10 2.20
CA THR A 104 -4.23 -1.28 2.88
C THR A 104 -4.25 -2.34 3.97
N ALA A 105 -5.42 -2.62 4.57
CA ALA A 105 -5.58 -3.68 5.56
C ALA A 105 -5.41 -5.08 4.98
N GLY A 106 -5.62 -5.29 3.68
CA GLY A 106 -5.76 -6.61 3.07
C GLY A 106 -7.05 -7.29 3.55
N SER A 107 -7.18 -8.59 3.33
CA SER A 107 -8.40 -9.34 3.67
C SER A 107 -9.63 -8.81 2.91
N TRP A 108 -9.47 -8.65 1.60
CA TRP A 108 -10.47 -8.09 0.70
C TRP A 108 -11.71 -8.99 0.53
N SER A 109 -11.63 -10.24 0.99
CA SER A 109 -12.72 -11.22 0.91
C SER A 109 -13.21 -11.44 -0.53
N ASP A 110 -12.28 -11.47 -1.47
CA ASP A 110 -12.50 -11.69 -2.90
C ASP A 110 -13.46 -10.66 -3.55
N ARG A 111 -13.62 -9.47 -2.95
CA ARG A 111 -14.47 -8.40 -3.52
C ARG A 111 -13.84 -7.74 -4.73
N TRP A 112 -12.52 -7.77 -4.84
CA TRP A 112 -11.74 -7.36 -6.01
C TRP A 112 -10.47 -8.19 -6.12
N ASP A 113 -9.87 -8.20 -7.30
CA ASP A 113 -8.76 -9.09 -7.65
C ASP A 113 -7.39 -8.45 -7.46
N MET A 114 -7.28 -7.14 -7.74
CA MET A 114 -6.07 -6.34 -7.56
C MET A 114 -6.41 -4.88 -7.26
N SER A 115 -5.44 -4.13 -6.74
CA SER A 115 -5.53 -2.69 -6.53
C SER A 115 -4.55 -1.96 -7.43
N VAL A 116 -5.05 -0.98 -8.20
CA VAL A 116 -4.25 0.01 -8.94
C VAL A 116 -4.73 1.38 -8.46
N GLY A 117 -4.09 1.88 -7.41
CA GLY A 117 -4.49 3.08 -6.68
C GLY A 117 -3.32 3.61 -5.86
N SER A 118 -2.14 3.70 -6.48
CA SER A 118 -0.96 4.33 -5.88
C SER A 118 -0.56 3.75 -4.52
N VAL A 119 -0.58 2.40 -4.38
CA VAL A 119 -0.25 1.73 -3.13
C VAL A 119 1.26 1.69 -2.93
N ALA A 120 1.78 2.44 -1.96
CA ALA A 120 3.19 2.41 -1.61
C ALA A 120 3.59 1.03 -1.06
N MET A 121 4.70 0.48 -1.59
CA MET A 121 5.29 -0.78 -1.11
C MET A 121 6.02 -0.53 0.20
N THR A 122 5.39 -0.81 1.34
CA THR A 122 6.03 -0.78 2.66
C THR A 122 6.19 -2.17 3.23
N GLU A 123 7.18 -2.37 4.10
CA GLU A 123 7.41 -3.67 4.75
C GLU A 123 6.19 -4.11 5.57
N GLN A 124 5.46 -3.18 6.17
CA GLN A 124 4.22 -3.48 6.88
C GLN A 124 3.12 -3.97 5.92
N ARG A 125 2.91 -3.25 4.78
CA ARG A 125 1.91 -3.65 3.79
C ARG A 125 2.26 -5.00 3.15
N LYS A 126 3.54 -5.30 2.93
CA LYS A 126 4.02 -6.60 2.45
C LYS A 126 3.67 -7.77 3.37
N GLN A 127 3.33 -7.55 4.63
CA GLN A 127 2.84 -8.61 5.50
C GLN A 127 1.41 -9.06 5.15
N ARG A 128 0.62 -8.20 4.54
CA ARG A 128 -0.81 -8.40 4.24
C ARG A 128 -1.12 -8.43 2.75
N LEU A 129 -0.31 -7.75 1.95
CA LEU A 129 -0.46 -7.63 0.51
C LEU A 129 0.77 -8.21 -0.20
N ASP A 130 0.55 -8.78 -1.36
CA ASP A 130 1.60 -9.02 -2.36
C ASP A 130 1.63 -7.86 -3.35
N PHE A 131 2.77 -7.64 -3.99
CA PHE A 131 2.94 -6.57 -4.96
C PHE A 131 3.49 -7.10 -6.29
N ALA A 132 3.08 -6.48 -7.39
CA ALA A 132 3.78 -6.62 -8.66
C ALA A 132 5.08 -5.80 -8.61
N GLU A 133 6.16 -6.34 -9.13
CA GLU A 133 7.45 -5.67 -9.25
C GLU A 133 7.90 -5.69 -10.72
N PRO A 134 8.50 -4.58 -11.22
CA PRO A 134 8.82 -3.34 -10.50
C PRO A 134 7.58 -2.47 -10.18
N ALA A 135 7.78 -1.42 -9.37
CA ALA A 135 6.79 -0.35 -9.21
C ALA A 135 6.42 0.24 -10.58
N TYR A 136 5.17 0.67 -10.77
CA TYR A 136 4.77 1.28 -12.04
C TYR A 136 5.08 2.77 -12.11
N TYR A 137 5.22 3.44 -10.93
CA TYR A 137 5.77 4.80 -10.85
C TYR A 137 6.32 5.10 -9.46
N TYR A 138 6.94 6.27 -9.33
CA TYR A 138 7.59 6.74 -8.11
C TYR A 138 7.12 8.16 -7.82
N THR A 139 6.92 8.49 -6.54
CA THR A 139 6.59 9.83 -6.12
C THR A 139 7.41 10.25 -4.91
N LEU A 140 7.46 11.56 -4.67
CA LEU A 140 8.14 12.14 -3.53
C LEU A 140 7.09 12.79 -2.62
N ALA A 141 7.26 12.65 -1.31
CA ALA A 141 6.43 13.35 -0.35
C ALA A 141 6.87 14.82 -0.26
N GLN A 142 5.94 15.74 -0.42
CA GLN A 142 6.20 17.19 -0.49
C GLN A 142 5.22 17.96 0.37
N PHE A 143 5.74 18.84 1.21
CA PHE A 143 4.91 19.85 1.88
C PHE A 143 4.49 20.95 0.92
N ALA A 144 3.24 21.40 1.10
CA ALA A 144 2.78 22.65 0.52
C ALA A 144 2.02 23.46 1.56
N ALA A 145 2.09 24.77 1.45
CA ALA A 145 1.44 25.73 2.34
C ALA A 145 0.79 26.85 1.55
N THR A 146 -0.20 27.52 2.14
CA THR A 146 -0.75 28.75 1.57
C THR A 146 0.34 29.81 1.44
N LYS A 147 0.38 30.51 0.29
CA LYS A 147 1.44 31.48 -0.06
C LYS A 147 1.61 32.61 0.94
N ASN A 148 0.53 32.98 1.64
CA ASN A 148 0.55 34.07 2.63
C ASN A 148 1.34 33.75 3.90
N LEU A 149 1.65 32.46 4.16
CA LEU A 149 2.49 32.06 5.31
C LEU A 149 3.97 32.31 5.09
N GLY A 150 4.43 32.36 3.84
CA GLY A 150 5.83 32.66 3.49
C GLY A 150 6.84 31.64 4.01
N LEU A 151 6.41 30.40 4.30
CA LEU A 151 7.27 29.32 4.79
C LEU A 151 8.25 28.88 3.69
N LYS A 152 9.51 28.63 4.02
CA LYS A 152 10.54 28.28 3.02
C LYS A 152 11.23 26.96 3.29
N THR A 153 11.31 26.55 4.54
CA THR A 153 12.03 25.35 4.98
C THR A 153 11.09 24.44 5.78
N ILE A 154 11.47 23.17 5.89
CA ILE A 154 10.75 22.21 6.72
C ILE A 154 10.70 22.63 8.20
N ASN A 155 11.73 23.34 8.68
CA ASN A 155 11.78 23.79 10.08
C ASN A 155 10.73 24.87 10.38
N ASP A 156 10.30 25.63 9.37
CA ASP A 156 9.26 26.65 9.52
C ASP A 156 7.88 26.03 9.79
N ILE A 157 7.74 24.72 9.56
CA ILE A 157 6.50 23.94 9.76
C ILE A 157 6.35 23.51 11.23
N SER A 158 7.43 23.51 12.03
CA SER A 158 7.39 23.06 13.44
C SER A 158 6.29 23.75 14.23
N GLY A 159 5.53 22.99 15.00
CA GLY A 159 4.39 23.46 15.80
C GLY A 159 3.12 23.78 15.02
N GLN A 160 3.09 23.61 13.71
CA GLN A 160 1.95 23.93 12.86
C GLN A 160 0.94 22.76 12.75
N ASN A 161 -0.28 23.08 12.32
CA ASN A 161 -1.27 22.11 11.92
C ASN A 161 -1.01 21.66 10.48
N VAL A 162 -0.84 20.38 10.25
CA VAL A 162 -0.56 19.80 8.93
C VAL A 162 -1.64 18.78 8.55
N CYS A 163 -2.29 19.02 7.43
CA CYS A 163 -3.27 18.08 6.88
C CYS A 163 -2.56 16.93 6.14
N VAL A 164 -3.06 15.71 6.35
CA VAL A 164 -2.63 14.50 5.62
C VAL A 164 -3.81 13.56 5.40
N CYS A 165 -3.71 12.71 4.39
CA CYS A 165 -4.61 11.57 4.25
C CYS A 165 -4.30 10.53 5.33
N THR A 166 -5.34 10.04 6.00
CA THR A 166 -5.22 9.02 7.06
C THR A 166 -4.78 7.67 6.50
N GLU A 167 -4.14 6.83 7.33
CA GLU A 167 -3.61 5.49 6.99
C GLU A 167 -2.59 5.52 5.82
N THR A 168 -1.93 6.67 5.61
CA THR A 168 -0.88 6.85 4.60
C THR A 168 0.51 6.87 5.22
N VAL A 169 1.53 6.68 4.37
CA VAL A 169 2.94 6.86 4.78
C VAL A 169 3.25 8.30 5.19
N TYR A 170 2.47 9.30 4.72
CA TYR A 170 2.58 10.69 5.13
C TYR A 170 2.20 10.87 6.61
N GLU A 171 1.07 10.31 7.01
CA GLU A 171 0.62 10.32 8.41
C GLU A 171 1.63 9.60 9.32
N TYR A 172 2.06 8.38 8.93
CA TYR A 172 2.98 7.58 9.73
C TYR A 172 4.34 8.26 9.92
N TRP A 173 4.84 8.93 8.88
CA TRP A 173 6.08 9.69 8.97
C TRP A 173 5.93 10.89 9.90
N LEU A 174 4.84 11.67 9.81
CA LEU A 174 4.59 12.83 10.69
C LEU A 174 4.36 12.43 12.15
N THR A 175 3.77 11.27 12.41
CA THR A 175 3.49 10.78 13.78
C THR A 175 4.63 9.98 14.37
N GLY A 176 5.70 9.71 13.61
CA GLY A 176 6.84 8.90 14.05
C GLY A 176 6.52 7.42 14.21
N GLU A 177 5.52 6.91 13.49
CA GLU A 177 5.14 5.49 13.48
C GLU A 177 6.04 4.67 12.56
N GLU A 178 7.33 4.53 12.93
CA GLU A 178 8.36 3.89 12.09
C GLU A 178 8.00 2.48 11.64
N GLU A 179 7.38 1.67 12.52
CA GLU A 179 6.95 0.30 12.18
C GLU A 179 5.88 0.30 11.07
N ARG A 180 5.04 1.33 11.00
CA ARG A 180 3.98 1.48 9.99
C ARG A 180 4.50 2.16 8.72
N LEU A 181 5.46 3.05 8.86
CA LEU A 181 6.09 3.74 7.74
C LEU A 181 6.75 2.73 6.79
N GLY A 182 7.68 1.91 7.29
CA GLY A 182 8.28 0.74 6.63
C GLY A 182 8.68 0.96 5.16
N LEU A 183 9.14 2.16 4.80
CA LEU A 183 9.62 2.50 3.46
C LEU A 183 10.95 1.76 3.17
N PRO A 184 11.31 1.56 1.89
CA PRO A 184 12.60 1.01 1.52
C PRO A 184 13.77 1.78 2.13
N GLU A 185 14.90 1.10 2.35
CA GLU A 185 16.12 1.72 2.85
C GLU A 185 16.54 2.92 2.00
N ASN A 186 16.98 4.01 2.66
CA ASN A 186 17.37 5.28 2.03
C ASN A 186 16.22 6.04 1.31
N SER A 187 14.96 5.65 1.51
CA SER A 187 13.82 6.39 0.95
C SER A 187 13.42 7.60 1.79
N VAL A 188 13.77 7.65 3.08
CA VAL A 188 13.54 8.81 3.96
C VAL A 188 14.77 9.71 3.93
N PHE A 189 14.58 10.99 3.65
CA PHE A 189 15.67 11.96 3.45
C PHE A 189 15.93 12.85 4.65
N VAL A 190 14.88 13.10 5.44
CA VAL A 190 14.92 13.96 6.63
C VAL A 190 13.95 13.45 7.68
N ASP A 191 14.15 13.85 8.94
CA ASP A 191 13.22 13.59 10.04
C ASP A 191 12.02 14.56 9.97
N PRO A 192 10.84 14.18 10.53
CA PRO A 192 9.69 15.07 10.58
C PRO A 192 9.97 16.33 11.44
N PRO A 193 9.30 17.47 11.11
CA PRO A 193 9.41 18.67 11.93
C PRO A 193 8.84 18.44 13.34
N ASP A 194 9.38 19.14 14.33
CA ASP A 194 8.98 19.00 15.72
C ASP A 194 7.56 19.51 15.99
N ASN A 195 6.87 18.88 16.93
CA ASN A 195 5.59 19.34 17.49
C ASN A 195 4.47 19.58 16.47
N ILE A 196 4.46 18.83 15.38
CA ILE A 196 3.40 18.89 14.37
C ILE A 196 2.07 18.41 14.98
N LYS A 197 1.00 19.13 14.69
CA LYS A 197 -0.35 18.68 14.94
C LYS A 197 -0.95 18.12 13.64
N VAL A 198 -1.08 16.81 13.58
CA VAL A 198 -1.65 16.11 12.41
C VAL A 198 -3.16 16.34 12.36
N MET A 199 -3.64 16.74 11.18
CA MET A 199 -5.05 16.96 10.86
C MET A 199 -5.48 15.95 9.79
N PRO A 200 -5.99 14.75 10.18
CA PRO A 200 -6.28 13.69 9.23
C PRO A 200 -7.55 13.98 8.43
N MET A 201 -7.49 13.70 7.12
CA MET A 201 -8.61 13.73 6.19
C MET A 201 -8.73 12.36 5.50
N LYS A 202 -9.87 12.08 4.84
CA LYS A 202 -10.06 10.80 4.13
C LYS A 202 -9.21 10.68 2.86
N THR A 203 -9.00 11.80 2.16
CA THR A 203 -8.22 11.84 0.92
C THR A 203 -7.29 13.04 0.90
N ASP A 204 -6.21 12.95 0.11
CA ASP A 204 -5.27 14.07 -0.09
C ASP A 204 -5.97 15.29 -0.70
N ASN A 205 -6.88 15.05 -1.65
CA ASN A 205 -7.63 16.14 -2.28
C ASN A 205 -8.58 16.86 -1.32
N GLU A 206 -9.06 16.22 -0.25
CA GLU A 206 -9.82 16.92 0.79
C GLU A 206 -8.96 17.95 1.53
N CYS A 207 -7.66 17.72 1.73
CA CYS A 207 -6.75 18.72 2.27
C CYS A 207 -6.65 19.93 1.33
N VAL A 208 -6.42 19.69 0.03
CA VAL A 208 -6.33 20.74 -1.00
C VAL A 208 -7.63 21.55 -1.07
N GLN A 209 -8.78 20.87 -1.18
CA GLN A 209 -10.10 21.49 -1.26
C GLN A 209 -10.44 22.31 0.01
N SER A 210 -10.05 21.82 1.18
CA SER A 210 -10.24 22.55 2.45
C SER A 210 -9.47 23.87 2.46
N ILE A 211 -8.21 23.86 2.03
CA ILE A 211 -7.42 25.08 1.88
C ILE A 211 -8.04 26.03 0.84
N GLN A 212 -8.44 25.52 -0.31
CA GLN A 212 -9.04 26.29 -1.39
C GLN A 212 -10.37 26.93 -0.97
N SER A 213 -11.16 26.25 -0.14
CA SER A 213 -12.43 26.77 0.40
C SER A 213 -12.26 27.77 1.57
N GLY A 214 -11.02 28.03 1.98
CA GLY A 214 -10.71 28.98 3.05
C GLY A 214 -10.91 28.44 4.47
N ARG A 215 -10.83 27.11 4.66
CA ARG A 215 -10.77 26.54 6.03
C ARG A 215 -9.52 27.05 6.75
N GLU A 216 -9.69 27.43 8.02
CA GLU A 216 -8.63 28.04 8.85
C GLU A 216 -7.96 27.04 9.82
N GLU A 217 -8.47 25.80 9.91
CA GLU A 217 -7.95 24.81 10.87
C GLU A 217 -6.51 24.39 10.55
N PHE A 218 -6.14 24.45 9.27
CA PHE A 218 -4.79 24.21 8.77
C PHE A 218 -4.56 24.99 7.47
N ALA A 219 -3.31 25.30 7.18
CA ALA A 219 -2.90 25.98 5.95
C ALA A 219 -1.71 25.27 5.27
N ILE A 220 -1.35 24.10 5.79
CA ILE A 220 -0.22 23.27 5.34
C ILE A 220 -0.74 21.86 5.13
N PHE A 221 -0.27 21.18 4.09
CA PHE A 221 -0.51 19.76 3.89
C PHE A 221 0.75 19.04 3.41
N LEU A 222 0.83 17.74 3.68
CA LEU A 222 1.86 16.83 3.17
C LEU A 222 1.18 15.77 2.31
N SER A 223 1.64 15.63 1.07
CA SER A 223 1.11 14.65 0.11
C SER A 223 2.15 14.29 -0.94
N ALA A 224 1.78 13.43 -1.89
CA ALA A 224 2.58 13.20 -3.09
C ALA A 224 2.84 14.53 -3.83
N HIS A 225 4.07 14.71 -4.32
CA HIS A 225 4.40 15.93 -5.08
C HIS A 225 3.52 16.09 -6.33
N THR A 226 2.98 15.00 -6.89
CA THR A 226 2.01 15.01 -7.98
C THR A 226 0.70 15.72 -7.62
N ILE A 227 0.21 15.54 -6.38
CA ILE A 227 -0.96 16.26 -5.84
C ILE A 227 -0.62 17.74 -5.61
N VAL A 228 0.56 18.00 -5.04
CA VAL A 228 1.04 19.38 -4.81
C VAL A 228 1.19 20.14 -6.13
N ASP A 229 1.82 19.51 -7.13
CA ASP A 229 1.98 20.10 -8.45
C ASP A 229 0.63 20.36 -9.12
N ALA A 230 -0.27 19.39 -9.10
CA ALA A 230 -1.61 19.57 -9.66
C ALA A 230 -2.41 20.68 -8.97
N ALA A 231 -2.29 20.81 -7.64
CA ALA A 231 -2.93 21.92 -6.92
C ALA A 231 -2.40 23.28 -7.37
N ILE A 232 -1.07 23.42 -7.52
CA ILE A 232 -0.43 24.64 -8.00
C ILE A 232 -0.83 24.95 -9.45
N ASP A 233 -0.77 23.95 -10.34
CA ASP A 233 -1.09 24.06 -11.75
C ASP A 233 -2.57 24.44 -11.97
N ASN A 234 -3.47 23.97 -11.09
CA ASN A 234 -4.89 24.34 -11.06
C ASN A 234 -5.18 25.69 -10.35
N GLY A 235 -4.15 26.43 -9.97
CA GLY A 235 -4.28 27.78 -9.44
C GLY A 235 -4.67 27.87 -7.96
N VAL A 236 -4.56 26.77 -7.19
CA VAL A 236 -4.71 26.84 -5.74
C VAL A 236 -3.60 27.72 -5.17
N ALA A 237 -3.92 28.62 -4.24
CA ALA A 237 -2.99 29.62 -3.71
C ALA A 237 -1.98 29.01 -2.71
N VAL A 238 -1.31 27.92 -3.10
CA VAL A 238 -0.27 27.23 -2.31
C VAL A 238 1.09 27.28 -2.99
N GLU A 239 2.14 27.11 -2.21
CA GLU A 239 3.53 26.94 -2.69
C GLU A 239 4.18 25.76 -1.98
N LYS A 240 5.17 25.14 -2.62
CA LYS A 240 6.00 24.09 -2.00
C LYS A 240 6.82 24.65 -0.84
N VAL A 241 6.97 23.87 0.23
CA VAL A 241 7.80 24.23 1.39
C VAL A 241 8.91 23.20 1.54
N GLY A 242 10.16 23.67 1.51
CA GLY A 242 11.36 22.84 1.57
C GLY A 242 11.51 21.88 0.40
N ASN A 243 12.46 20.96 0.54
CA ASN A 243 12.65 19.84 -0.39
C ASN A 243 11.71 18.67 -0.04
N PRO A 244 11.53 17.71 -0.95
CA PRO A 244 10.84 16.46 -0.65
C PRO A 244 11.45 15.73 0.56
N VAL A 245 10.61 15.07 1.34
CA VAL A 245 11.00 14.48 2.63
C VAL A 245 11.24 12.97 2.58
N PHE A 246 10.58 12.26 1.65
CA PHE A 246 10.84 10.85 1.36
C PHE A 246 10.33 10.47 -0.04
N ALA A 247 10.74 9.28 -0.50
CA ALA A 247 10.31 8.70 -1.77
C ALA A 247 9.42 7.49 -1.55
N GLU A 248 8.44 7.30 -2.44
CA GLU A 248 7.54 6.17 -2.49
C GLU A 248 7.68 5.38 -3.78
N HIS A 249 7.58 4.06 -3.67
CA HIS A 249 7.49 3.13 -4.79
C HIS A 249 6.05 2.62 -4.86
N LEU A 250 5.32 3.01 -5.89
CA LEU A 250 3.89 2.73 -6.04
C LEU A 250 3.70 1.52 -6.96
N ALA A 251 2.99 0.51 -6.47
CA ALA A 251 2.86 -0.75 -7.17
C ALA A 251 1.43 -1.29 -7.15
N VAL A 252 1.14 -2.20 -8.09
CA VAL A 252 -0.11 -2.96 -8.10
C VAL A 252 -0.09 -3.94 -6.94
N ALA A 253 -1.14 -3.93 -6.12
CA ALA A 253 -1.27 -4.75 -4.93
C ALA A 253 -2.29 -5.88 -5.10
N PHE A 254 -2.08 -6.99 -4.36
CA PHE A 254 -2.92 -8.18 -4.33
C PHE A 254 -3.14 -8.65 -2.89
N ASP A 255 -4.32 -9.20 -2.58
CA ASP A 255 -4.60 -9.72 -1.24
C ASP A 255 -3.91 -11.07 -1.00
N LYS A 256 -3.06 -11.15 0.03
CA LYS A 256 -2.46 -12.43 0.47
C LYS A 256 -3.47 -13.42 1.03
N LYS A 257 -4.65 -12.95 1.42
CA LYS A 257 -5.72 -13.77 2.00
C LYS A 257 -6.84 -14.11 1.02
N SER A 258 -6.64 -13.82 -0.28
CA SER A 258 -7.58 -14.27 -1.31
C SER A 258 -7.82 -15.78 -1.21
N SER A 259 -9.05 -16.21 -1.48
CA SER A 259 -9.42 -17.63 -1.54
C SER A 259 -8.80 -18.36 -2.74
N ALA A 260 -8.39 -17.58 -3.77
CA ALA A 260 -7.66 -18.07 -4.95
C ALA A 260 -6.18 -17.68 -4.86
N ASP A 261 -5.31 -18.52 -5.41
CA ASP A 261 -3.87 -18.24 -5.51
C ASP A 261 -3.61 -17.11 -6.50
N ASN A 262 -3.04 -16.00 -6.02
CA ASN A 262 -2.73 -14.84 -6.84
C ASN A 262 -1.36 -14.90 -7.53
N THR A 263 -0.56 -15.95 -7.31
CA THR A 263 0.85 -16.04 -7.74
C THR A 263 1.02 -15.89 -9.24
N SER A 264 0.19 -16.56 -10.03
CA SER A 264 0.23 -16.51 -11.50
C SER A 264 -0.20 -15.12 -12.02
N LEU A 265 -1.25 -14.53 -11.44
CA LEU A 265 -1.72 -13.19 -11.77
C LEU A 265 -0.65 -12.16 -11.47
N ARG A 266 -0.11 -12.16 -10.24
CA ARG A 266 0.98 -11.25 -9.82
C ARG A 266 2.19 -11.33 -10.74
N LYS A 267 2.66 -12.55 -11.04
CA LYS A 267 3.77 -12.75 -11.98
C LYS A 267 3.46 -12.18 -13.37
N LYS A 268 2.25 -12.40 -13.87
CA LYS A 268 1.83 -11.90 -15.19
C LYS A 268 1.73 -10.38 -15.21
N VAL A 269 1.16 -9.76 -14.16
CA VAL A 269 1.09 -8.29 -14.03
C VAL A 269 2.50 -7.70 -13.90
N SER A 270 3.41 -8.30 -13.12
CA SER A 270 4.81 -7.88 -13.04
C SER A 270 5.49 -7.86 -14.42
N GLN A 271 5.30 -8.89 -15.23
CA GLN A 271 5.82 -8.93 -16.61
C GLN A 271 5.21 -7.82 -17.47
N ILE A 272 3.92 -7.55 -17.33
CA ILE A 272 3.24 -6.48 -18.07
C ILE A 272 3.80 -5.12 -17.67
N ILE A 273 3.97 -4.84 -16.37
CA ILE A 273 4.58 -3.58 -15.89
C ILE A 273 6.00 -3.41 -16.43
N SER A 274 6.83 -4.47 -16.40
CA SER A 274 8.17 -4.42 -16.98
C SER A 274 8.13 -4.08 -18.47
N GLN A 275 7.25 -4.71 -19.25
CA GLN A 275 7.06 -4.39 -20.67
C GLN A 275 6.58 -2.95 -20.88
N MET A 276 5.66 -2.43 -20.02
CA MET A 276 5.19 -1.05 -20.11
C MET A 276 6.30 -0.03 -19.78
N HIS A 277 7.27 -0.38 -18.94
CA HIS A 277 8.48 0.42 -18.75
C HIS A 277 9.38 0.38 -20.01
N GLU A 278 9.63 -0.80 -20.56
CA GLU A 278 10.53 -1.01 -21.67
C GLU A 278 10.03 -0.37 -22.98
N ASP A 279 8.75 -0.48 -23.28
CA ASP A 279 8.14 0.06 -24.49
C ASP A 279 7.70 1.54 -24.37
N GLY A 280 7.92 2.14 -23.20
CA GLY A 280 7.62 3.55 -22.92
C GLY A 280 6.14 3.87 -22.67
N THR A 281 5.27 2.87 -22.57
CA THR A 281 3.83 3.07 -22.28
C THR A 281 3.63 3.82 -20.97
N LEU A 282 4.29 3.39 -19.87
CA LEU A 282 4.19 4.07 -18.57
C LEU A 282 4.68 5.52 -18.64
N SER A 283 5.82 5.78 -19.30
CA SER A 283 6.34 7.14 -19.50
C SER A 283 5.37 8.03 -20.26
N ASN A 284 4.68 7.49 -21.27
CA ASN A 284 3.71 8.24 -22.07
C ASN A 284 2.46 8.54 -21.23
N LEU A 285 1.93 7.56 -20.49
CA LEU A 285 0.80 7.77 -19.57
C LEU A 285 1.16 8.77 -18.47
N SER A 286 2.37 8.68 -17.90
CA SER A 286 2.84 9.64 -16.91
C SER A 286 2.82 11.07 -17.46
N ARG A 287 3.41 11.30 -18.63
CA ARG A 287 3.41 12.64 -19.25
C ARG A 287 2.01 13.15 -19.60
N GLN A 288 1.10 12.25 -19.98
CA GLN A 288 -0.27 12.61 -20.30
C GLN A 288 -1.02 13.15 -19.08
N HIS A 289 -0.83 12.53 -17.90
CA HIS A 289 -1.59 12.86 -16.69
C HIS A 289 -0.89 13.84 -15.75
N PHE A 290 0.44 14.03 -15.89
CA PHE A 290 1.23 14.87 -14.98
C PHE A 290 1.91 16.05 -15.71
N ASP A 291 1.20 16.69 -16.61
CA ASP A 291 1.64 17.88 -17.31
C ASP A 291 3.04 17.77 -17.93
N GLY A 292 3.25 16.70 -18.71
CA GLY A 292 4.51 16.40 -19.40
C GLY A 292 5.61 15.76 -18.53
N ARG A 293 5.37 15.59 -17.24
CA ARG A 293 6.35 15.02 -16.29
C ARG A 293 6.35 13.48 -16.35
N ASP A 294 7.54 12.88 -16.22
CA ASP A 294 7.73 11.42 -16.22
C ASP A 294 8.12 10.92 -14.83
N TYR A 295 7.18 10.36 -14.11
CA TYR A 295 7.36 9.82 -12.76
C TYR A 295 7.59 8.30 -12.73
N THR A 296 7.84 7.69 -13.88
CA THR A 296 8.09 6.24 -13.98
C THR A 296 9.52 5.84 -13.71
N LYS A 297 10.40 6.82 -13.45
CA LYS A 297 11.79 6.62 -13.07
C LYS A 297 11.99 6.96 -11.61
N GLN A 298 12.76 6.15 -10.92
CA GLN A 298 13.11 6.41 -9.52
C GLN A 298 13.74 7.80 -9.38
N GLN A 299 13.22 8.58 -8.46
CA GLN A 299 13.68 9.92 -8.17
C GLN A 299 14.50 9.91 -6.88
N SER A 300 15.59 10.70 -6.85
CA SER A 300 16.37 10.98 -5.64
C SER A 300 15.94 12.32 -5.06
N GLY A 301 15.90 12.43 -3.73
CA GLY A 301 15.59 13.67 -3.03
C GLY A 301 16.78 14.64 -3.03
N SER A 302 17.14 15.17 -4.20
CA SER A 302 18.22 16.17 -4.35
C SER A 302 17.67 17.55 -4.62
#